data_49fd69f8bd578e878d4448dc3ab600a5
#
_entry.id   49fd69f8bd578e878d4448dc3ab600a5
#
_cell.length_a   1.000
_cell.length_b   1.000
_cell.length_c   1.000
_cell.angle_alpha   90.00
_cell.angle_beta   90.00
_cell.angle_gamma   90.00
#
_symmetry.space_group_name_H-M   'P 1'
#
loop_
_entity.id
_entity.type
_entity.pdbx_description
1 polymer ?
#
loop_
_entity_poly.entity_id
_entity_poly.type
_entity_poly.pdbx_seq_one_letter_code
_entity_poly.pdbx_strand_id
1 'polypeptide(L)'
;MIRTGLILIITVLIGGAFAQGWLSDYLSPSPEEVSNQRQRTSALPSHMGKSISSQFSGMSKVEQSAIRTNLQQQLQSVDVWIQSIKLAKPQLLCVGEEHEQSTRSFLAAKIFSQLKFDTLMLETTPAGLESILRGIELNQPFVPLEGANISPIISAAQELNSDLTLTGIEETKAQRLLRARQSNTGFRDDTLAQNFWKNFQPGQRHALIMGALHCGNHANWLYAQIKQNSPDHLHEHFINVRVFGEYQNESLQALVFFLQDIGITEKDFVIPDTSRLHPAFKKWFVLLEPTIRHYQTLLVFRSSNYIKTL
;
A
#
# COMPACT_ATOMS: atom_id res chain seq x y z
N MET A 1 -25.62 -1.27 -55.07
CA MET A 1 -25.99 -0.69 -53.76
C MET A 1 -25.77 -1.63 -52.53
N ILE A 2 -25.31 -2.89 -52.72
CA ILE A 2 -25.14 -3.86 -51.59
C ILE A 2 -23.72 -3.86 -50.99
N ARG A 3 -22.70 -3.34 -51.72
CA ARG A 3 -21.30 -3.34 -51.23
C ARG A 3 -20.97 -2.23 -50.22
N THR A 4 -21.68 -1.12 -50.25
CA THR A 4 -21.42 0.02 -49.32
C THR A 4 -22.01 -0.18 -47.94
N GLY A 5 -23.07 -0.96 -47.80
CA GLY A 5 -23.68 -1.28 -46.51
C GLY A 5 -22.86 -2.26 -45.69
N LEU A 6 -22.16 -3.19 -46.31
CA LEU A 6 -21.36 -4.21 -45.65
C LEU A 6 -20.08 -3.63 -44.99
N ILE A 7 -19.47 -2.65 -45.68
CA ILE A 7 -18.27 -1.97 -45.16
C ILE A 7 -18.62 -1.11 -43.93
N LEU A 8 -19.79 -0.48 -43.90
CA LEU A 8 -20.21 0.35 -42.76
C LEU A 8 -20.53 -0.51 -41.55
N ILE A 9 -21.14 -1.68 -41.72
CA ILE A 9 -21.44 -2.61 -40.61
C ILE A 9 -20.17 -3.22 -40.04
N ILE A 10 -19.18 -3.56 -40.90
CA ILE A 10 -17.89 -4.11 -40.45
C ILE A 10 -17.09 -3.01 -39.71
N THR A 11 -17.13 -1.77 -40.18
CA THR A 11 -16.44 -0.65 -39.50
C THR A 11 -17.07 -0.34 -38.12
N VAL A 12 -18.40 -0.44 -38.04
CA VAL A 12 -19.11 -0.23 -36.71
C VAL A 12 -18.86 -1.41 -35.80
N LEU A 13 -18.82 -2.65 -36.27
CA LEU A 13 -18.55 -3.81 -35.43
C LEU A 13 -17.08 -3.87 -34.98
N ILE A 14 -16.13 -3.51 -35.81
CA ILE A 14 -14.71 -3.43 -35.45
C ILE A 14 -14.48 -2.23 -34.52
N GLY A 15 -15.08 -1.07 -34.79
CA GLY A 15 -15.04 0.08 -33.92
C GLY A 15 -15.70 -0.16 -32.56
N GLY A 16 -16.82 -0.90 -32.55
CA GLY A 16 -17.51 -1.31 -31.32
C GLY A 16 -16.72 -2.30 -30.47
N ALA A 17 -16.07 -3.29 -31.10
CA ALA A 17 -15.22 -4.26 -30.41
C ALA A 17 -13.94 -3.60 -29.86
N PHE A 18 -13.33 -2.68 -30.59
CA PHE A 18 -12.22 -1.87 -30.09
C PHE A 18 -12.65 -0.92 -28.98
N ALA A 19 -13.82 -0.32 -29.07
CA ALA A 19 -14.35 0.56 -28.01
C ALA A 19 -14.72 -0.23 -26.74
N GLN A 20 -15.23 -1.46 -26.87
CA GLN A 20 -15.55 -2.31 -25.71
C GLN A 20 -14.30 -2.88 -25.04
N GLY A 21 -13.28 -3.30 -25.78
CA GLY A 21 -12.00 -3.68 -25.22
C GLY A 21 -11.28 -2.51 -24.54
N TRP A 22 -11.38 -1.32 -25.13
CA TRP A 22 -10.85 -0.08 -24.56
C TRP A 22 -11.60 0.40 -23.30
N LEU A 23 -12.90 0.18 -23.23
CA LEU A 23 -13.72 0.53 -22.07
C LEU A 23 -13.55 -0.45 -20.89
N SER A 24 -13.25 -1.73 -21.15
CA SER A 24 -12.99 -2.70 -20.07
C SER A 24 -11.68 -2.41 -19.34
N ASP A 25 -10.65 -1.91 -20.04
CA ASP A 25 -9.40 -1.46 -19.45
C ASP A 25 -9.52 -0.06 -18.77
N TYR A 26 -10.62 0.65 -19.01
CA TYR A 26 -10.92 2.00 -18.48
C TYR A 26 -11.87 2.00 -17.31
N LEU A 27 -12.65 0.97 -17.16
CA LEU A 27 -13.46 0.80 -15.96
C LEU A 27 -12.54 0.20 -14.91
N SER A 28 -12.27 0.96 -13.86
CA SER A 28 -11.88 0.35 -12.58
C SER A 28 -12.74 -0.88 -12.39
N PRO A 29 -12.19 -2.03 -12.00
CA PRO A 29 -12.99 -3.25 -11.82
C PRO A 29 -14.26 -2.87 -11.08
N SER A 30 -15.40 -3.34 -11.55
CA SER A 30 -16.69 -3.02 -10.94
C SER A 30 -16.62 -3.37 -9.45
N PRO A 31 -17.39 -2.71 -8.58
CA PRO A 31 -17.46 -3.10 -7.18
C PRO A 31 -17.72 -4.59 -7.00
N GLU A 32 -18.39 -5.23 -7.96
CA GLU A 32 -18.61 -6.67 -8.03
C GLU A 32 -17.36 -7.47 -8.41
N GLU A 33 -16.53 -6.99 -9.33
CA GLU A 33 -15.24 -7.62 -9.67
C GLU A 33 -14.23 -7.47 -8.55
N VAL A 34 -14.18 -6.30 -7.90
CA VAL A 34 -13.38 -6.07 -6.69
C VAL A 34 -13.90 -6.93 -5.54
N SER A 35 -15.22 -7.06 -5.38
CA SER A 35 -15.85 -7.95 -4.40
C SER A 35 -15.56 -9.42 -4.74
N ASN A 36 -15.64 -9.84 -5.99
CA ASN A 36 -15.33 -11.20 -6.42
C ASN A 36 -13.83 -11.51 -6.35
N GLN A 37 -12.97 -10.54 -6.57
CA GLN A 37 -11.53 -10.69 -6.37
C GLN A 37 -11.18 -10.69 -4.86
N ARG A 38 -11.85 -9.88 -4.06
CA ARG A 38 -11.80 -9.96 -2.58
C ARG A 38 -12.37 -11.26 -2.06
N GLN A 39 -13.50 -11.76 -2.58
CA GLN A 39 -14.05 -13.08 -2.21
C GLN A 39 -13.14 -14.24 -2.65
N ARG A 40 -12.43 -14.13 -3.77
CA ARG A 40 -11.43 -15.15 -4.17
C ARG A 40 -10.16 -15.11 -3.31
N THR A 41 -9.79 -13.94 -2.78
CA THR A 41 -8.69 -13.81 -1.81
C THR A 41 -9.15 -14.07 -0.36
N SER A 42 -10.40 -13.79 -0.02
CA SER A 42 -11.00 -14.09 1.29
C SER A 42 -11.38 -15.56 1.46
N ALA A 43 -11.44 -16.34 0.39
CA ALA A 43 -11.70 -17.79 0.43
C ALA A 43 -10.48 -18.65 0.76
N LEU A 44 -9.37 -18.05 1.24
CA LEU A 44 -8.34 -18.80 1.97
C LEU A 44 -8.89 -19.07 3.37
N PRO A 45 -9.20 -20.34 3.71
CA PRO A 45 -10.11 -20.64 4.79
C PRO A 45 -9.47 -20.35 6.17
N SER A 46 -10.35 -20.15 7.16
CA SER A 46 -10.09 -20.27 8.60
C SER A 46 -9.26 -21.52 9.01
N HIS A 47 -9.12 -22.49 8.12
CA HIS A 47 -8.20 -23.61 8.19
C HIS A 47 -6.72 -23.21 8.27
N MET A 48 -6.29 -22.06 7.73
CA MET A 48 -4.87 -21.64 7.75
C MET A 48 -4.41 -21.16 9.13
N GLY A 49 -5.24 -20.47 9.88
CA GLY A 49 -4.90 -20.07 11.25
C GLY A 49 -4.78 -21.29 12.17
N LYS A 50 -5.68 -22.25 12.06
CA LYS A 50 -5.53 -23.55 12.72
C LYS A 50 -4.29 -24.30 12.23
N SER A 51 -3.92 -24.13 10.98
CA SER A 51 -2.71 -24.69 10.38
C SER A 51 -1.43 -24.10 11.00
N ILE A 52 -1.33 -22.79 11.26
CA ILE A 52 -0.14 -22.18 11.88
C ILE A 52 0.03 -22.70 13.31
N SER A 53 -1.01 -22.63 14.13
CA SER A 53 -0.97 -23.10 15.52
C SER A 53 -0.67 -24.61 15.58
N SER A 54 -1.23 -25.40 14.66
CA SER A 54 -0.97 -26.84 14.56
C SER A 54 0.48 -27.12 14.12
N GLN A 55 0.98 -26.42 13.12
CA GLN A 55 2.37 -26.56 12.66
C GLN A 55 3.35 -26.15 13.78
N PHE A 56 3.09 -25.04 14.46
CA PHE A 56 3.90 -24.58 15.58
C PHE A 56 3.89 -25.61 16.73
N SER A 57 2.72 -26.14 17.09
CA SER A 57 2.58 -27.14 18.15
C SER A 57 3.25 -28.46 17.80
N GLY A 58 3.33 -28.79 16.50
CA GLY A 58 4.02 -29.98 16.00
C GLY A 58 5.55 -29.87 15.95
N MET A 59 6.11 -28.68 16.13
CA MET A 59 7.56 -28.47 16.18
C MET A 59 8.17 -28.91 17.49
N SER A 60 9.48 -29.15 17.47
CA SER A 60 10.24 -29.39 18.70
C SER A 60 10.18 -28.21 19.64
N LYS A 61 10.30 -28.43 20.95
CA LYS A 61 10.34 -27.35 21.95
C LYS A 61 11.48 -26.36 21.71
N VAL A 62 12.59 -26.83 21.16
CA VAL A 62 13.75 -26.00 20.80
C VAL A 62 13.37 -25.03 19.66
N GLU A 63 12.73 -25.50 18.59
CA GLU A 63 12.25 -24.67 17.47
C GLU A 63 11.18 -23.69 17.91
N GLN A 64 10.19 -24.13 18.71
CA GLN A 64 9.18 -23.23 19.27
C GLN A 64 9.82 -22.11 20.08
N SER A 65 10.82 -22.43 20.93
CA SER A 65 11.56 -21.44 21.71
C SER A 65 12.34 -20.48 20.81
N ALA A 66 13.01 -20.99 19.77
CA ALA A 66 13.75 -20.15 18.83
C ALA A 66 12.84 -19.16 18.09
N ILE A 67 11.68 -19.62 17.62
CA ILE A 67 10.68 -18.75 16.97
C ILE A 67 10.18 -17.67 17.93
N ARG A 68 9.80 -18.03 19.16
CA ARG A 68 9.32 -17.08 20.18
C ARG A 68 10.38 -16.02 20.47
N THR A 69 11.61 -16.44 20.74
CA THR A 69 12.72 -15.52 21.04
C THR A 69 12.98 -14.57 19.86
N ASN A 70 12.99 -15.10 18.63
CA ASN A 70 13.15 -14.26 17.45
C ASN A 70 12.02 -13.23 17.34
N LEU A 71 10.75 -13.63 17.50
CA LEU A 71 9.62 -12.72 17.42
C LEU A 71 9.68 -11.65 18.52
N GLN A 72 10.01 -12.03 19.76
CA GLN A 72 10.17 -11.07 20.86
C GLN A 72 11.26 -10.04 20.59
N GLN A 73 12.31 -10.41 19.87
CA GLN A 73 13.39 -9.50 19.47
C GLN A 73 13.04 -8.64 18.27
N GLN A 74 12.22 -9.15 17.34
CA GLN A 74 11.91 -8.46 16.09
C GLN A 74 10.65 -7.62 16.14
N LEU A 75 9.70 -7.90 17.03
CA LEU A 75 8.49 -7.10 17.17
C LEU A 75 8.76 -5.87 18.05
N GLN A 76 8.34 -4.73 17.57
CA GLN A 76 8.43 -3.45 18.29
C GLN A 76 7.06 -2.80 18.40
N SER A 77 6.87 -1.94 19.40
CA SER A 77 5.70 -1.05 19.40
C SER A 77 5.84 -0.01 18.28
N VAL A 78 4.70 0.50 17.81
CA VAL A 78 4.66 1.57 16.79
C VAL A 78 5.46 2.79 17.26
N ASP A 79 5.36 3.16 18.52
CA ASP A 79 6.06 4.33 19.05
C ASP A 79 7.59 4.15 19.05
N VAL A 80 8.10 2.96 19.39
CA VAL A 80 9.54 2.65 19.32
C VAL A 80 10.03 2.73 17.87
N TRP A 81 9.28 2.16 16.93
CA TRP A 81 9.62 2.24 15.52
C TRP A 81 9.62 3.69 15.01
N ILE A 82 8.63 4.50 15.38
CA ILE A 82 8.57 5.92 15.02
C ILE A 82 9.83 6.67 15.51
N GLN A 83 10.29 6.40 16.72
CA GLN A 83 11.54 7.02 17.22
C GLN A 83 12.74 6.58 16.36
N SER A 84 12.81 5.32 15.94
CA SER A 84 13.88 4.86 15.04
C SER A 84 13.82 5.57 13.67
N ILE A 85 12.64 5.80 13.12
CA ILE A 85 12.46 6.55 11.85
C ILE A 85 12.82 8.03 12.03
N LYS A 86 12.51 8.64 13.18
CA LYS A 86 12.95 10.02 13.49
C LYS A 86 14.46 10.15 13.52
N LEU A 87 15.17 9.15 14.05
CA LEU A 87 16.63 9.11 14.10
C LEU A 87 17.26 8.81 12.73
N ALA A 88 16.73 7.84 12.01
CA ALA A 88 17.23 7.43 10.70
C ALA A 88 16.99 8.49 9.61
N LYS A 89 15.96 9.32 9.76
CA LYS A 89 15.58 10.39 8.82
C LYS A 89 15.58 9.91 7.36
N PRO A 90 14.81 8.88 7.01
CA PRO A 90 14.78 8.40 5.62
C PRO A 90 14.33 9.53 4.68
N GLN A 91 14.90 9.56 3.48
CA GLN A 91 14.48 10.50 2.45
C GLN A 91 13.17 10.08 1.77
N LEU A 92 12.85 8.78 1.80
CA LEU A 92 11.57 8.25 1.33
C LEU A 92 11.00 7.23 2.32
N LEU A 93 9.76 7.46 2.73
CA LEU A 93 8.90 6.48 3.39
C LEU A 93 7.74 6.13 2.46
N CYS A 94 7.79 4.96 1.80
CA CYS A 94 6.71 4.46 0.95
C CYS A 94 5.76 3.61 1.78
N VAL A 95 4.53 4.09 1.96
CA VAL A 95 3.49 3.45 2.77
C VAL A 95 2.49 2.76 1.85
N GLY A 96 2.55 1.44 1.81
CA GLY A 96 1.60 0.61 1.08
C GLY A 96 0.38 0.29 1.92
N GLU A 97 -0.79 0.77 1.53
CA GLU A 97 -2.05 0.66 2.28
C GLU A 97 -3.16 -0.10 1.53
N GLU A 98 -4.23 -0.43 2.23
CA GLU A 98 -5.46 -1.03 1.68
C GLU A 98 -6.57 0.02 1.59
N HIS A 99 -6.41 1.17 1.09
CA HIS A 99 -7.43 2.22 0.87
C HIS A 99 -8.68 2.15 1.77
N GLU A 100 -8.49 1.85 3.06
CA GLU A 100 -9.58 1.70 4.03
C GLU A 100 -9.56 2.82 5.07
N GLN A 101 -10.75 3.18 5.56
CA GLN A 101 -10.89 4.27 6.51
C GLN A 101 -10.13 4.01 7.82
N SER A 102 -10.14 2.77 8.32
CA SER A 102 -9.40 2.39 9.53
C SER A 102 -7.89 2.55 9.34
N THR A 103 -7.36 2.17 8.18
CA THR A 103 -5.94 2.35 7.84
C THR A 103 -5.57 3.83 7.82
N ARG A 104 -6.38 4.67 7.18
CA ARG A 104 -6.12 6.12 7.11
C ARG A 104 -6.25 6.81 8.45
N SER A 105 -7.23 6.42 9.26
CA SER A 105 -7.35 6.90 10.64
C SER A 105 -6.14 6.51 11.50
N PHE A 106 -5.66 5.27 11.36
CA PHE A 106 -4.44 4.81 12.01
C PHE A 106 -3.20 5.60 11.54
N LEU A 107 -3.00 5.74 10.24
CA LEU A 107 -1.89 6.49 9.65
C LEU A 107 -1.87 7.94 10.13
N ALA A 108 -3.02 8.61 10.10
CA ALA A 108 -3.16 9.97 10.59
C ALA A 108 -2.77 10.07 12.07
N ALA A 109 -3.39 9.22 12.93
CA ALA A 109 -3.22 9.29 14.38
C ALA A 109 -1.84 8.86 14.87
N LYS A 110 -1.15 7.95 14.16
CA LYS A 110 0.11 7.36 14.64
C LYS A 110 1.33 7.76 13.84
N ILE A 111 1.22 7.90 12.53
CA ILE A 111 2.36 8.12 11.65
C ILE A 111 2.51 9.59 11.30
N PHE A 112 1.49 10.18 10.66
CA PHE A 112 1.54 11.53 10.13
C PHE A 112 1.40 12.63 11.20
N SER A 113 0.89 12.29 12.38
CA SER A 113 0.92 13.19 13.56
C SER A 113 2.27 13.23 14.28
N GLN A 114 3.22 12.35 13.92
CA GLN A 114 4.49 12.23 14.63
C GLN A 114 5.73 12.33 13.74
N LEU A 115 5.63 11.94 12.46
CA LEU A 115 6.74 12.00 11.50
C LEU A 115 6.59 13.21 10.58
N LYS A 116 7.52 14.16 10.71
CA LYS A 116 7.56 15.34 9.85
C LYS A 116 8.13 14.97 8.48
N PHE A 117 7.40 15.34 7.42
CA PHE A 117 7.82 15.23 6.01
C PHE A 117 7.81 16.62 5.38
N ASP A 118 8.65 16.83 4.36
CA ASP A 118 8.66 18.05 3.56
C ASP A 118 7.68 17.92 2.38
N THR A 119 7.48 16.69 1.89
CA THR A 119 6.55 16.40 0.80
C THR A 119 5.73 15.15 1.11
N LEU A 120 4.43 15.23 0.87
CA LEU A 120 3.50 14.10 0.86
C LEU A 120 3.00 13.86 -0.56
N MET A 121 3.34 12.71 -1.12
CA MET A 121 2.96 12.27 -2.45
C MET A 121 1.80 11.28 -2.37
N LEU A 122 0.78 11.48 -3.20
CA LEU A 122 -0.48 10.75 -3.16
C LEU A 122 -0.77 10.03 -4.49
N GLU A 123 -1.49 8.92 -4.42
CA GLU A 123 -2.01 8.17 -5.57
C GLU A 123 -3.16 8.93 -6.25
N THR A 124 -2.87 10.10 -6.75
CA THR A 124 -3.83 10.94 -7.48
C THR A 124 -3.11 11.73 -8.57
N THR A 125 -3.85 12.15 -9.58
CA THR A 125 -3.33 13.09 -10.59
C THR A 125 -3.20 14.51 -9.99
N PRO A 126 -2.41 15.41 -10.59
CA PRO A 126 -2.38 16.82 -10.17
C PRO A 126 -3.77 17.46 -10.10
N ALA A 127 -4.64 17.20 -11.09
CA ALA A 127 -6.01 17.73 -11.10
C ALA A 127 -6.89 17.07 -10.00
N GLY A 128 -6.66 15.79 -9.69
CA GLY A 128 -7.31 15.12 -8.57
C GLY A 128 -6.88 15.70 -7.23
N LEU A 129 -5.60 16.06 -7.09
CA LEU A 129 -5.10 16.75 -5.90
C LEU A 129 -5.77 18.10 -5.68
N GLU A 130 -5.96 18.92 -6.75
CA GLU A 130 -6.70 20.17 -6.64
C GLU A 130 -8.11 19.97 -6.10
N SER A 131 -8.80 18.91 -6.54
CA SER A 131 -10.13 18.55 -6.04
C SER A 131 -10.10 18.14 -4.55
N ILE A 132 -9.09 17.42 -4.12
CA ILE A 132 -8.87 17.02 -2.71
C ILE A 132 -8.65 18.29 -1.85
N LEU A 133 -7.75 19.18 -2.27
CA LEU A 133 -7.46 20.43 -1.56
C LEU A 133 -8.70 21.31 -1.44
N ARG A 134 -9.47 21.44 -2.52
CA ARG A 134 -10.73 22.17 -2.49
C ARG A 134 -11.75 21.57 -1.51
N GLY A 135 -11.82 20.23 -1.44
CA GLY A 135 -12.68 19.55 -0.48
C GLY A 135 -12.28 19.85 0.97
N ILE A 136 -10.98 19.91 1.25
CA ILE A 136 -10.43 20.26 2.57
C ILE A 136 -10.74 21.73 2.90
N GLU A 137 -10.48 22.65 1.99
CA GLU A 137 -10.80 24.10 2.17
C GLU A 137 -12.28 24.33 2.48
N LEU A 138 -13.16 23.57 1.84
CA LEU A 138 -14.61 23.62 2.07
C LEU A 138 -15.07 22.85 3.31
N ASN A 139 -14.13 22.31 4.11
CA ASN A 139 -14.42 21.49 5.29
C ASN A 139 -15.40 20.35 5.00
N GLN A 140 -15.27 19.70 3.84
CA GLN A 140 -16.09 18.54 3.53
C GLN A 140 -15.82 17.42 4.54
N PRO A 141 -16.84 16.75 5.08
CA PRO A 141 -16.67 15.70 6.09
C PRO A 141 -15.96 14.46 5.52
N PHE A 142 -16.01 14.30 4.20
CA PHE A 142 -15.39 13.21 3.49
C PHE A 142 -14.74 13.70 2.20
N VAL A 143 -13.42 13.58 2.12
CA VAL A 143 -12.60 13.91 0.95
C VAL A 143 -12.02 12.62 0.39
N PRO A 144 -12.65 12.00 -0.63
CA PRO A 144 -12.28 10.67 -1.10
C PRO A 144 -10.97 10.66 -1.87
N LEU A 145 -10.15 9.65 -1.59
CA LEU A 145 -9.07 9.18 -2.44
C LEU A 145 -9.13 7.66 -2.43
N GLU A 146 -9.28 7.02 -3.59
CA GLU A 146 -9.42 5.55 -3.70
C GLU A 146 -10.44 4.95 -2.68
N GLY A 147 -11.58 5.63 -2.50
CA GLY A 147 -12.71 5.13 -1.69
C GLY A 147 -12.65 5.41 -0.19
N ALA A 148 -11.57 5.95 0.35
CA ALA A 148 -11.47 6.32 1.76
C ALA A 148 -11.12 7.81 1.94
N ASN A 149 -11.45 8.37 3.12
CA ASN A 149 -11.18 9.78 3.42
C ASN A 149 -9.69 10.04 3.65
N ILE A 150 -9.08 10.89 2.84
CA ILE A 150 -7.65 11.24 2.93
C ILE A 150 -7.39 12.46 3.83
N SER A 151 -8.41 13.28 4.09
CA SER A 151 -8.24 14.53 4.83
C SER A 151 -7.58 14.38 6.21
N PRO A 152 -7.85 13.34 7.02
CA PRO A 152 -7.20 13.18 8.31
C PRO A 152 -5.67 13.06 8.22
N ILE A 153 -5.17 12.38 7.18
CA ILE A 153 -3.72 12.24 6.96
C ILE A 153 -3.11 13.58 6.58
N ILE A 154 -3.72 14.30 5.64
CA ILE A 154 -3.23 15.60 5.18
C ILE A 154 -3.24 16.59 6.35
N SER A 155 -4.34 16.68 7.10
CA SER A 155 -4.44 17.57 8.26
C SER A 155 -3.36 17.26 9.31
N ALA A 156 -3.19 16.01 9.70
CA ALA A 156 -2.17 15.61 10.67
C ALA A 156 -0.74 15.93 10.20
N ALA A 157 -0.46 15.75 8.91
CA ALA A 157 0.85 16.08 8.34
C ALA A 157 1.09 17.60 8.27
N GLN A 158 0.07 18.40 7.93
CA GLN A 158 0.13 19.87 7.89
C GLN A 158 0.23 20.50 9.29
N GLU A 159 -0.45 19.94 10.30
CA GLU A 159 -0.29 20.36 11.70
C GLU A 159 1.16 20.22 12.18
N LEU A 160 1.86 19.16 11.73
CA LEU A 160 3.26 18.92 12.06
C LEU A 160 4.24 19.74 11.19
N ASN A 161 3.85 20.08 9.97
CA ASN A 161 4.65 20.88 9.04
C ASN A 161 3.73 21.77 8.18
N SER A 162 3.59 23.05 8.55
CA SER A 162 2.78 24.03 7.79
C SER A 162 3.26 24.25 6.35
N ASP A 163 4.56 23.98 6.09
CA ASP A 163 5.18 24.15 4.77
C ASP A 163 5.14 22.87 3.94
N LEU A 164 4.35 21.86 4.37
CA LEU A 164 4.21 20.59 3.68
C LEU A 164 3.76 20.78 2.22
N THR A 165 4.57 20.29 1.30
CA THR A 165 4.19 20.22 -0.12
C THR A 165 3.34 18.98 -0.38
N LEU A 166 2.19 19.14 -1.03
CA LEU A 166 1.34 18.03 -1.47
C LEU A 166 1.50 17.83 -2.99
N THR A 167 1.64 16.58 -3.41
CA THR A 167 1.87 16.25 -4.82
C THR A 167 1.08 15.01 -5.23
N GLY A 168 0.39 15.07 -6.36
CA GLY A 168 -0.22 13.91 -7.01
C GLY A 168 0.75 13.32 -8.03
N ILE A 169 1.02 12.01 -7.94
CA ILE A 169 1.97 11.34 -8.84
C ILE A 169 1.34 10.34 -9.80
N GLU A 170 0.01 10.19 -9.78
CA GLU A 170 -0.72 9.32 -10.69
C GLU A 170 -0.58 9.76 -12.16
N GLU A 171 -0.72 8.81 -13.09
CA GLU A 171 -0.74 9.09 -14.52
C GLU A 171 -1.85 10.07 -14.90
N THR A 172 -1.46 11.15 -15.58
CA THR A 172 -2.44 12.01 -16.26
C THR A 172 -3.07 11.25 -17.43
N LYS A 173 -4.25 11.71 -17.89
CA LYS A 173 -4.90 11.16 -19.09
C LYS A 173 -3.98 11.17 -20.30
N ALA A 174 -3.18 12.21 -20.48
CA ALA A 174 -2.22 12.31 -21.58
C ALA A 174 -1.10 11.27 -21.49
N GLN A 175 -0.52 11.06 -20.31
CA GLN A 175 0.50 10.05 -20.07
C GLN A 175 -0.04 8.64 -20.32
N ARG A 176 -1.25 8.33 -19.83
CA ARG A 176 -1.93 7.05 -20.07
C ARG A 176 -2.16 6.78 -21.55
N LEU A 177 -2.65 7.78 -22.29
CA LEU A 177 -2.85 7.68 -23.73
C LEU A 177 -1.53 7.49 -24.48
N LEU A 178 -0.46 8.17 -24.07
CA LEU A 178 0.87 8.02 -24.64
C LEU A 178 1.39 6.59 -24.41
N ARG A 179 1.32 6.10 -23.18
CA ARG A 179 1.70 4.74 -22.80
C ARG A 179 0.91 3.69 -23.62
N ALA A 180 -0.39 3.85 -23.77
CA ALA A 180 -1.24 2.94 -24.53
C ALA A 180 -0.94 2.92 -26.05
N ARG A 181 -0.35 3.99 -26.61
CA ARG A 181 0.00 4.08 -28.04
C ARG A 181 1.38 3.50 -28.35
N GLN A 182 2.25 3.38 -27.38
CA GLN A 182 3.58 2.83 -27.56
C GLN A 182 3.50 1.30 -27.53
N SER A 183 3.90 0.62 -28.62
CA SER A 183 3.86 -0.85 -28.74
C SER A 183 4.76 -1.58 -27.73
N ASN A 184 5.61 -0.85 -27.01
CA ASN A 184 6.51 -1.33 -25.97
C ASN A 184 6.19 -0.58 -24.68
N THR A 185 4.95 -0.67 -24.24
CA THR A 185 4.43 0.08 -23.10
C THR A 185 5.06 -0.44 -21.82
N GLY A 186 5.81 0.40 -21.13
CA GLY A 186 6.18 0.22 -19.74
C GLY A 186 4.93 0.06 -18.85
N PHE A 187 5.13 -0.46 -17.67
CA PHE A 187 4.03 -0.57 -16.70
C PHE A 187 3.58 0.83 -16.24
N ARG A 188 2.35 0.95 -15.73
CA ARG A 188 1.85 2.19 -15.09
C ARG A 188 2.87 2.74 -14.09
N ASP A 189 3.48 1.87 -13.32
CA ASP A 189 4.43 2.21 -12.27
C ASP A 189 5.72 2.86 -12.78
N ASP A 190 6.11 2.62 -14.03
CA ASP A 190 7.23 3.34 -14.67
C ASP A 190 6.90 4.83 -14.82
N THR A 191 5.66 5.14 -15.22
CA THR A 191 5.20 6.54 -15.33
C THR A 191 5.09 7.19 -13.95
N LEU A 192 4.59 6.47 -12.96
CA LEU A 192 4.51 6.93 -11.57
C LEU A 192 5.91 7.21 -11.02
N ALA A 193 6.89 6.34 -11.29
CA ALA A 193 8.29 6.56 -10.89
C ALA A 193 8.89 7.80 -11.56
N GLN A 194 8.61 8.04 -12.84
CA GLN A 194 9.02 9.28 -13.51
C GLN A 194 8.37 10.51 -12.87
N ASN A 195 7.08 10.43 -12.51
CA ASN A 195 6.38 11.52 -11.83
C ASN A 195 6.93 11.74 -10.41
N PHE A 196 7.29 10.66 -9.69
CA PHE A 196 7.99 10.74 -8.40
C PHE A 196 9.30 11.51 -8.55
N TRP A 197 10.19 11.13 -9.48
CA TRP A 197 11.50 11.75 -9.66
C TRP A 197 11.43 13.22 -10.08
N LYS A 198 10.38 13.65 -10.79
CA LYS A 198 10.15 15.07 -11.09
C LYS A 198 9.89 15.93 -9.85
N ASN A 199 9.40 15.30 -8.78
CA ASN A 199 9.01 15.98 -7.54
C ASN A 199 9.95 15.66 -6.38
N PHE A 200 10.86 14.71 -6.54
CA PHE A 200 11.82 14.35 -5.51
C PHE A 200 12.92 15.42 -5.40
N GLN A 201 13.19 15.84 -4.18
CA GLN A 201 14.25 16.80 -3.87
C GLN A 201 15.24 16.15 -2.90
N PRO A 202 16.50 15.94 -3.31
CA PRO A 202 17.54 15.38 -2.43
C PRO A 202 17.68 16.19 -1.14
N GLY A 203 17.81 15.48 -0.03
CA GLY A 203 17.93 16.09 1.30
C GLY A 203 16.59 16.44 1.97
N GLN A 204 15.48 16.40 1.24
CA GLN A 204 14.14 16.49 1.81
C GLN A 204 13.59 15.11 2.20
N ARG A 205 12.60 15.11 3.09
CA ARG A 205 11.90 13.90 3.53
C ARG A 205 10.55 13.78 2.81
N HIS A 206 10.39 12.71 2.08
CA HIS A 206 9.20 12.43 1.30
C HIS A 206 8.42 11.28 1.91
N ALA A 207 7.11 11.43 2.07
CA ALA A 207 6.19 10.31 2.29
C ALA A 207 5.42 10.04 1.00
N LEU A 208 5.26 8.78 0.66
CA LEU A 208 4.46 8.31 -0.47
C LEU A 208 3.39 7.37 0.06
N ILE A 209 2.12 7.70 -0.15
CA ILE A 209 0.96 6.86 0.22
C ILE A 209 0.35 6.30 -1.05
N MET A 210 0.37 4.99 -1.17
CA MET A 210 -0.07 4.27 -2.36
C MET A 210 -0.76 2.97 -1.97
N GLY A 211 -1.53 2.41 -2.89
CA GLY A 211 -2.00 1.04 -2.76
C GLY A 211 -0.85 0.06 -2.52
N ALA A 212 -1.14 -1.00 -1.80
CA ALA A 212 -0.14 -1.94 -1.27
C ALA A 212 0.86 -2.43 -2.31
N LEU A 213 0.44 -2.74 -3.52
CA LEU A 213 1.35 -3.30 -4.53
C LEU A 213 2.43 -2.28 -4.96
N HIS A 214 2.11 -0.99 -5.02
CA HIS A 214 3.02 0.04 -5.49
C HIS A 214 4.24 0.25 -4.60
N CYS A 215 4.09 0.11 -3.27
CA CYS A 215 5.20 0.27 -2.32
C CYS A 215 6.04 -0.99 -2.10
N GLY A 216 5.68 -2.13 -2.70
CA GLY A 216 6.47 -3.34 -2.60
C GLY A 216 7.73 -3.31 -3.47
N ASN A 217 8.81 -3.93 -3.01
CA ASN A 217 10.06 -4.08 -3.77
C ASN A 217 9.98 -5.27 -4.75
N HIS A 218 9.13 -5.17 -5.75
CA HIS A 218 8.99 -6.14 -6.84
C HIS A 218 9.29 -5.44 -8.16
N ALA A 219 10.00 -6.10 -9.07
CA ALA A 219 10.62 -5.51 -10.26
C ALA A 219 9.74 -4.54 -11.08
N ASN A 220 8.42 -4.79 -11.16
CA ASN A 220 7.49 -3.99 -11.94
C ASN A 220 6.66 -3.00 -11.09
N TRP A 221 6.92 -2.90 -9.79
CA TRP A 221 6.18 -2.03 -8.89
C TRP A 221 6.91 -0.72 -8.64
N LEU A 222 6.16 0.33 -8.34
CA LEU A 222 6.64 1.69 -8.22
C LEU A 222 7.89 1.84 -7.34
N TYR A 223 7.88 1.27 -6.13
CA TYR A 223 9.02 1.40 -5.21
C TYR A 223 10.30 0.78 -5.78
N ALA A 224 10.20 -0.37 -6.45
CA ALA A 224 11.35 -1.00 -7.11
C ALA A 224 11.85 -0.14 -8.29
N GLN A 225 10.95 0.44 -9.08
CA GLN A 225 11.29 1.36 -10.15
C GLN A 225 11.95 2.65 -9.63
N ILE A 226 11.45 3.20 -8.52
CA ILE A 226 12.10 4.33 -7.83
C ILE A 226 13.53 3.95 -7.44
N LYS A 227 13.74 2.82 -6.80
CA LYS A 227 15.09 2.37 -6.39
C LYS A 227 16.00 2.12 -7.58
N GLN A 228 15.53 1.43 -8.62
CA GLN A 228 16.30 1.14 -9.81
C GLN A 228 16.82 2.40 -10.53
N ASN A 229 16.03 3.47 -10.49
CA ASN A 229 16.37 4.75 -11.12
C ASN A 229 17.07 5.74 -10.15
N SER A 230 17.38 5.33 -8.93
CA SER A 230 18.06 6.16 -7.93
C SER A 230 19.55 5.85 -7.88
N PRO A 231 20.39 6.83 -7.50
CA PRO A 231 21.76 6.56 -7.10
C PRO A 231 21.83 5.59 -5.93
N ASP A 232 22.79 4.65 -5.96
CA ASP A 232 22.91 3.59 -4.95
C ASP A 232 22.98 4.10 -3.50
N HIS A 233 23.62 5.26 -3.28
CA HIS A 233 23.75 5.86 -1.96
C HIS A 233 22.42 6.34 -1.35
N LEU A 234 21.34 6.42 -2.15
CA LEU A 234 20.00 6.74 -1.63
C LEU A 234 19.23 5.51 -1.18
N HIS A 235 19.64 4.31 -1.60
CA HIS A 235 18.89 3.08 -1.33
C HIS A 235 18.70 2.79 0.16
N GLU A 236 19.69 3.12 0.99
CA GLU A 236 19.61 2.95 2.46
C GLU A 236 18.70 3.98 3.14
N HIS A 237 18.40 5.09 2.44
CA HIS A 237 17.51 6.14 2.91
C HIS A 237 16.05 5.96 2.43
N PHE A 238 15.76 4.86 1.73
CA PHE A 238 14.43 4.53 1.24
C PHE A 238 13.86 3.35 2.02
N ILE A 239 12.72 3.56 2.66
CA ILE A 239 12.02 2.55 3.46
C ILE A 239 10.65 2.30 2.85
N ASN A 240 10.29 1.04 2.68
CA ASN A 240 8.94 0.65 2.32
C ASN A 240 8.26 -0.08 3.47
N VAL A 241 7.02 0.32 3.73
CA VAL A 241 6.21 -0.17 4.84
C VAL A 241 4.88 -0.69 4.30
N ARG A 242 4.57 -1.93 4.62
CA ARG A 242 3.23 -2.48 4.42
C ARG A 242 2.41 -2.26 5.68
N VAL A 243 1.24 -1.67 5.54
CA VAL A 243 0.33 -1.39 6.67
C VAL A 243 -0.92 -2.25 6.55
N PHE A 244 -1.27 -2.94 7.63
CA PHE A 244 -2.41 -3.83 7.70
C PHE A 244 -3.29 -3.53 8.91
N GLY A 245 -4.60 -3.50 8.69
CA GLY A 245 -5.57 -3.72 9.75
C GLY A 245 -5.84 -5.21 9.96
N GLU A 246 -5.93 -5.66 11.21
CA GLU A 246 -6.14 -7.08 11.52
C GLU A 246 -7.40 -7.69 10.91
N TYR A 247 -8.46 -6.89 10.74
CA TYR A 247 -9.73 -7.36 10.16
C TYR A 247 -9.81 -7.31 8.64
N GLN A 248 -8.79 -6.76 7.98
CA GLN A 248 -8.79 -6.64 6.52
C GLN A 248 -8.59 -7.98 5.82
N ASN A 249 -8.08 -8.97 6.55
CA ASN A 249 -7.75 -10.26 6.00
C ASN A 249 -7.81 -11.33 7.10
N GLU A 250 -8.64 -12.37 6.91
CA GLU A 250 -8.77 -13.48 7.86
C GLU A 250 -7.42 -14.16 8.18
N SER A 251 -6.51 -14.18 7.22
CA SER A 251 -5.19 -14.75 7.39
C SER A 251 -4.33 -13.94 8.35
N LEU A 252 -4.41 -12.60 8.28
CA LEU A 252 -3.73 -11.71 9.22
C LEU A 252 -4.35 -11.79 10.60
N GLN A 253 -5.68 -11.87 10.68
CA GLN A 253 -6.38 -12.11 11.93
C GLN A 253 -5.89 -13.39 12.59
N ALA A 254 -5.78 -14.47 11.82
CA ALA A 254 -5.24 -15.74 12.31
C ALA A 254 -3.79 -15.62 12.82
N LEU A 255 -2.93 -14.85 12.13
CA LEU A 255 -1.57 -14.56 12.57
C LEU A 255 -1.56 -13.78 13.89
N VAL A 256 -2.37 -12.75 13.98
CA VAL A 256 -2.47 -11.92 15.19
C VAL A 256 -2.94 -12.77 16.38
N PHE A 257 -3.97 -13.60 16.21
CA PHE A 257 -4.40 -14.54 17.24
C PHE A 257 -3.30 -15.52 17.63
N PHE A 258 -2.56 -16.07 16.67
CA PHE A 258 -1.42 -16.91 16.97
C PHE A 258 -0.36 -16.17 17.81
N LEU A 259 -0.01 -14.93 17.48
CA LEU A 259 0.94 -14.13 18.26
C LEU A 259 0.44 -13.85 19.68
N GLN A 260 -0.87 -13.64 19.86
CA GLN A 260 -1.49 -13.49 21.19
C GLN A 260 -1.42 -14.79 21.98
N ASP A 261 -1.80 -15.91 21.38
CA ASP A 261 -1.80 -17.24 22.04
C ASP A 261 -0.41 -17.62 22.56
N ILE A 262 0.64 -17.22 21.84
CA ILE A 262 2.01 -17.44 22.30
C ILE A 262 2.56 -16.34 23.20
N GLY A 263 1.73 -15.34 23.57
CA GLY A 263 2.07 -14.28 24.52
C GLY A 263 3.05 -13.23 23.98
N ILE A 264 3.06 -12.98 22.65
CA ILE A 264 4.00 -12.04 22.03
C ILE A 264 3.45 -10.62 22.01
N THR A 265 2.17 -10.42 21.66
CA THR A 265 1.60 -9.07 21.56
C THR A 265 0.08 -9.06 21.71
N GLU A 266 -0.44 -7.98 22.26
CA GLU A 266 -1.88 -7.65 22.34
C GLU A 266 -2.20 -6.29 21.69
N LYS A 267 -1.20 -5.61 21.13
CA LYS A 267 -1.28 -4.22 20.65
C LYS A 267 -0.85 -4.11 19.18
N ASP A 268 -0.97 -2.90 18.65
CA ASP A 268 -0.37 -2.54 17.39
C ASP A 268 1.15 -2.78 17.45
N PHE A 269 1.72 -3.37 16.40
CA PHE A 269 3.13 -3.71 16.39
C PHE A 269 3.76 -3.50 15.01
N VAL A 270 5.07 -3.41 15.01
CA VAL A 270 5.90 -3.29 13.81
C VAL A 270 6.93 -4.40 13.78
N ILE A 271 7.14 -4.97 12.61
CA ILE A 271 8.32 -5.76 12.25
C ILE A 271 9.20 -4.85 11.39
N PRO A 272 10.24 -4.23 11.94
CA PRO A 272 11.01 -3.21 11.22
C PRO A 272 11.86 -3.77 10.11
N ASP A 273 12.23 -5.06 10.19
CA ASP A 273 13.03 -5.74 9.17
C ASP A 273 12.55 -7.19 8.99
N THR A 274 11.78 -7.42 7.93
CA THR A 274 11.25 -8.74 7.59
C THR A 274 12.35 -9.75 7.23
N SER A 275 13.55 -9.29 6.88
CA SER A 275 14.67 -10.17 6.56
C SER A 275 15.19 -10.95 7.77
N ARG A 276 14.98 -10.40 8.98
CA ARG A 276 15.43 -10.96 10.26
C ARG A 276 14.44 -11.92 10.91
N LEU A 277 13.27 -12.09 10.31
CA LEU A 277 12.28 -13.04 10.82
C LEU A 277 12.80 -14.48 10.74
N HIS A 278 12.46 -15.29 11.74
CA HIS A 278 12.77 -16.72 11.73
C HIS A 278 12.23 -17.38 10.45
N PRO A 279 13.01 -18.19 9.72
CA PRO A 279 12.62 -18.72 8.40
C PRO A 279 11.27 -19.45 8.39
N ALA A 280 10.96 -20.25 9.42
CA ALA A 280 9.69 -20.94 9.52
C ALA A 280 8.53 -19.96 9.68
N PHE A 281 8.66 -18.92 10.52
CA PHE A 281 7.64 -17.90 10.71
C PHE A 281 7.47 -17.06 9.43
N LYS A 282 8.57 -16.67 8.80
CA LYS A 282 8.54 -15.96 7.52
C LYS A 282 7.80 -16.75 6.43
N LYS A 283 8.03 -18.07 6.35
CA LYS A 283 7.34 -18.96 5.42
C LYS A 283 5.82 -18.95 5.66
N TRP A 284 5.37 -19.07 6.90
CA TRP A 284 3.95 -19.01 7.22
C TRP A 284 3.35 -17.67 6.85
N PHE A 285 4.03 -16.59 7.20
CA PHE A 285 3.56 -15.24 6.93
C PHE A 285 3.42 -14.98 5.44
N VAL A 286 4.40 -15.40 4.61
CA VAL A 286 4.32 -15.27 3.14
C VAL A 286 3.20 -16.13 2.54
N LEU A 287 2.88 -17.28 3.15
CA LEU A 287 1.73 -18.09 2.71
C LEU A 287 0.39 -17.39 2.98
N LEU A 288 0.30 -16.65 4.08
CA LEU A 288 -0.90 -15.89 4.45
C LEU A 288 -1.08 -14.61 3.62
N GLU A 289 0.03 -13.92 3.39
CA GLU A 289 0.07 -12.65 2.66
C GLU A 289 1.32 -12.58 1.77
N PRO A 290 1.23 -13.02 0.51
CA PRO A 290 2.40 -13.14 -0.38
C PRO A 290 3.15 -11.83 -0.64
N THR A 291 2.49 -10.67 -0.52
CA THR A 291 3.11 -9.36 -0.78
C THR A 291 4.16 -8.99 0.26
N ILE A 292 4.08 -9.56 1.46
CA ILE A 292 5.00 -9.29 2.58
C ILE A 292 6.47 -9.46 2.21
N ARG A 293 6.80 -10.46 1.39
CA ARG A 293 8.17 -10.71 0.93
C ARG A 293 8.82 -9.53 0.20
N HIS A 294 8.01 -8.59 -0.25
CA HIS A 294 8.44 -7.41 -0.99
C HIS A 294 8.59 -6.17 -0.12
N TYR A 295 8.38 -6.31 1.19
CA TYR A 295 8.45 -5.19 2.13
C TYR A 295 9.57 -5.37 3.15
N GLN A 296 10.28 -4.26 3.41
CA GLN A 296 11.26 -4.21 4.49
C GLN A 296 10.55 -4.19 5.85
N THR A 297 9.56 -3.36 6.00
CA THR A 297 8.84 -3.13 7.26
C THR A 297 7.38 -3.55 7.13
N LEU A 298 6.86 -4.19 8.17
CA LEU A 298 5.45 -4.50 8.31
C LEU A 298 4.90 -3.80 9.54
N LEU A 299 3.74 -3.18 9.40
CA LEU A 299 3.00 -2.54 10.48
C LEU A 299 1.61 -3.15 10.55
N VAL A 300 1.27 -3.71 11.69
CA VAL A 300 -0.03 -4.33 11.95
C VAL A 300 -0.73 -3.56 13.06
N PHE A 301 -1.96 -3.15 12.81
CA PHE A 301 -2.75 -2.38 13.76
C PHE A 301 -4.12 -3.01 14.03
N ARG A 302 -4.71 -2.69 15.19
CA ARG A 302 -6.05 -3.14 15.58
C ARG A 302 -7.10 -2.23 14.96
N SER A 303 -7.76 -2.70 13.91
CA SER A 303 -8.73 -1.91 13.15
C SER A 303 -9.86 -1.35 14.02
N SER A 304 -10.32 -2.10 15.02
CA SER A 304 -11.35 -1.68 15.97
C SER A 304 -11.02 -0.39 16.73
N ASN A 305 -9.73 -0.11 16.94
CA ASN A 305 -9.30 1.10 17.65
C ASN A 305 -9.41 2.36 16.78
N TYR A 306 -9.55 2.21 15.47
CA TYR A 306 -9.50 3.30 14.50
C TYR A 306 -10.77 3.42 13.64
N ILE A 307 -11.74 2.55 13.86
CA ILE A 307 -13.09 2.71 13.29
C ILE A 307 -13.80 3.72 14.19
N LYS A 308 -13.80 4.99 13.79
CA LYS A 308 -14.76 5.93 14.37
C LYS A 308 -16.14 5.53 13.85
N THR A 309 -17.05 5.18 14.74
CA THR A 309 -18.49 5.17 14.43
C THR A 309 -18.83 6.56 13.89
N LEU A 310 -19.15 6.61 12.59
CA LEU A 310 -19.68 7.79 11.91
C LEU A 310 -21.04 8.13 12.49
#